data_c0c4f42258e2b0170e11c8a673084980
#
_entry.id   c0c4f42258e2b0170e11c8a673084980
#
_cell.length_a   1.000
_cell.length_b   1.000
_cell.length_c   1.000
_cell.angle_alpha   90.00
_cell.angle_beta   90.00
_cell.angle_gamma   90.00
#
_symmetry.space_group_name_H-M   'P 1'
#
loop_
_entity.id
_entity.type
_entity.pdbx_description
1 polymer ?
#
loop_
_entity_poly.entity_id
_entity_poly.type
_entity_poly.pdbx_seq_one_letter_code
_entity_poly.pdbx_strand_id
1 'polypeptide(L)'
;MKIKCPSGALHEVEYAKSCPDCHGAVPKPILHSLLLGRDRVRTPKEKPAYGVGSLVDECLRRSFYRITEEEILDLEKLWTFSRGHAIHEFITRTLPKTEKEIFIKKEFQSFDVIGFIDAMSEDTVYEFKTTNNIPDAPQSHHALQAQGYFSMLAPEQQAKINKIKVIYLSLQKIKSFEVPRRDILPMLEARAAQLTLSLSKKTPPKREVGWICKYCEFYDFCFNRDKGFD
;
A
#
# COMPACT_ATOMS: atom_id res chain seq x y z
N MET A 1 1.97 -15.88 -3.47
CA MET A 1 2.22 -15.39 -2.08
C MET A 1 2.49 -16.59 -1.20
N LYS A 2 3.49 -16.51 -0.33
CA LYS A 2 3.81 -17.55 0.64
C LYS A 2 3.63 -17.07 2.07
N ILE A 3 3.29 -17.99 2.95
CA ILE A 3 3.13 -17.74 4.38
C ILE A 3 4.35 -18.31 5.11
N LYS A 4 5.03 -17.46 5.88
CA LYS A 4 6.10 -17.88 6.76
C LYS A 4 5.50 -18.48 8.04
N CYS A 5 5.67 -19.78 8.19
CA CYS A 5 5.22 -20.53 9.36
C CYS A 5 6.03 -20.14 10.62
N PRO A 6 5.46 -20.26 11.83
CA PRO A 6 6.22 -20.13 13.08
C PRO A 6 7.41 -21.08 13.19
N SER A 7 7.35 -22.25 12.55
CA SER A 7 8.50 -23.19 12.45
C SER A 7 9.61 -22.71 11.50
N GLY A 8 9.42 -21.57 10.79
CA GLY A 8 10.36 -21.04 9.80
C GLY A 8 10.14 -21.53 8.36
N ALA A 9 9.31 -22.55 8.15
CA ALA A 9 8.98 -23.06 6.81
C ALA A 9 8.15 -22.04 6.01
N LEU A 10 8.25 -22.10 4.67
CA LEU A 10 7.42 -21.32 3.76
C LEU A 10 6.32 -22.21 3.18
N HIS A 11 5.07 -21.78 3.31
CA HIS A 11 3.90 -22.52 2.84
C HIS A 11 3.14 -21.72 1.78
N GLU A 12 2.61 -22.44 0.80
CA GLU A 12 1.51 -21.90 -0.02
C GLU A 12 0.30 -21.62 0.89
N VAL A 13 -0.54 -20.66 0.52
CA VAL A 13 -1.70 -20.24 1.32
C VAL A 13 -2.60 -21.42 1.68
N GLU A 14 -2.88 -22.30 0.72
CA GLU A 14 -3.73 -23.49 0.93
C GLU A 14 -3.12 -24.46 1.95
N TYR A 15 -1.80 -24.68 1.89
CA TYR A 15 -1.13 -25.54 2.86
C TYR A 15 -1.10 -24.91 4.27
N ALA A 16 -0.90 -23.58 4.35
CA ALA A 16 -0.93 -22.87 5.63
C ALA A 16 -2.25 -23.06 6.37
N LYS A 17 -3.38 -23.16 5.65
CA LYS A 17 -4.71 -23.43 6.20
C LYS A 17 -4.83 -24.78 6.90
N SER A 18 -3.94 -25.74 6.65
CA SER A 18 -3.94 -27.08 7.24
C SER A 18 -2.69 -27.36 8.08
N CYS A 19 -1.71 -26.48 8.12
CA CYS A 19 -0.45 -26.67 8.82
C CYS A 19 -0.63 -26.68 10.35
N PRO A 20 -0.20 -27.75 11.07
CA PRO A 20 -0.34 -27.84 12.53
C PRO A 20 0.36 -26.70 13.28
N ASP A 21 1.57 -26.30 12.84
CA ASP A 21 2.35 -25.24 13.51
C ASP A 21 1.68 -23.87 13.35
N CYS A 22 1.09 -23.61 12.18
CA CYS A 22 0.28 -22.38 11.98
C CYS A 22 -0.96 -22.39 12.85
N HIS A 23 -1.63 -23.56 13.02
CA HIS A 23 -2.78 -23.72 13.92
C HIS A 23 -2.40 -23.64 15.40
N GLY A 24 -1.19 -24.05 15.77
CA GLY A 24 -0.67 -23.90 17.14
C GLY A 24 -0.48 -22.44 17.53
N ALA A 25 -0.14 -21.59 16.56
CA ALA A 25 0.02 -20.14 16.79
C ALA A 25 -1.31 -19.38 16.73
N VAL A 26 -2.25 -19.78 15.84
CA VAL A 26 -3.53 -19.10 15.64
C VAL A 26 -4.64 -20.16 15.43
N PRO A 27 -5.74 -20.12 16.16
CA PRO A 27 -6.84 -21.08 15.97
C PRO A 27 -7.29 -21.15 14.51
N LYS A 28 -7.55 -22.38 14.03
CA LYS A 28 -7.87 -22.67 12.63
C LYS A 28 -8.93 -21.74 12.01
N PRO A 29 -10.08 -21.44 12.63
CA PRO A 29 -11.07 -20.54 12.06
C PRO A 29 -10.52 -19.10 11.85
N ILE A 30 -9.70 -18.63 12.79
CA ILE A 30 -9.08 -17.31 12.72
C ILE A 30 -8.05 -17.28 11.60
N LEU A 31 -7.18 -18.29 11.51
CA LEU A 31 -6.19 -18.40 10.43
C LEU A 31 -6.86 -18.42 9.05
N HIS A 32 -7.93 -19.20 8.88
CA HIS A 32 -8.72 -19.22 7.65
C HIS A 32 -9.26 -17.83 7.30
N SER A 33 -9.78 -17.09 8.27
CA SER A 33 -10.29 -15.73 8.09
C SER A 33 -9.18 -14.77 7.65
N LEU A 34 -7.99 -14.84 8.26
CA LEU A 34 -6.84 -14.01 7.89
C LEU A 34 -6.33 -14.27 6.47
N LEU A 35 -6.47 -15.50 6.00
CA LEU A 35 -6.04 -15.93 4.66
C LEU A 35 -7.10 -15.74 3.59
N LEU A 36 -8.34 -15.41 3.97
CA LEU A 36 -9.44 -15.24 3.03
C LEU A 36 -9.14 -14.14 2.01
N GLY A 37 -9.30 -14.46 0.72
CA GLY A 37 -9.08 -13.52 -0.37
C GLY A 37 -7.60 -13.18 -0.64
N ARG A 38 -6.65 -13.88 0.00
CA ARG A 38 -5.21 -13.72 -0.25
C ARG A 38 -4.71 -14.52 -1.45
N ASP A 39 -5.50 -15.43 -1.98
CA ASP A 39 -5.15 -16.29 -3.14
C ASP A 39 -5.29 -15.58 -4.49
N ARG A 40 -5.32 -14.26 -4.51
CA ARG A 40 -5.51 -13.50 -5.74
C ARG A 40 -4.33 -13.70 -6.69
N VAL A 41 -4.59 -14.41 -7.77
CA VAL A 41 -3.66 -14.50 -8.90
C VAL A 41 -3.65 -13.14 -9.61
N ARG A 42 -2.48 -12.55 -9.78
CA ARG A 42 -2.32 -11.34 -10.59
C ARG A 42 -2.48 -11.72 -12.05
N THR A 43 -3.59 -11.37 -12.67
CA THR A 43 -3.74 -11.49 -14.12
C THR A 43 -2.87 -10.44 -14.81
N PRO A 44 -2.03 -10.86 -15.77
CA PRO A 44 -1.29 -9.90 -16.60
C PRO A 44 -2.28 -8.97 -17.30
N LYS A 45 -2.03 -7.68 -17.25
CA LYS A 45 -2.77 -6.66 -18.00
C LYS A 45 -1.93 -6.24 -19.19
N GLU A 46 -2.56 -5.94 -20.32
CA GLU A 46 -1.88 -5.40 -21.51
C GLU A 46 -1.10 -4.13 -21.18
N LYS A 47 -1.65 -3.30 -20.31
CA LYS A 47 -1.06 -2.06 -19.83
C LYS A 47 -0.87 -2.11 -18.31
N PRO A 48 0.33 -1.87 -17.79
CA PRO A 48 0.57 -1.88 -16.36
C PRO A 48 -0.20 -0.76 -15.65
N ALA A 49 -0.68 -1.04 -14.45
CA ALA A 49 -1.34 -0.07 -13.59
C ALA A 49 -0.67 -0.06 -12.21
N TYR A 50 -0.28 1.13 -11.76
CA TYR A 50 0.44 1.33 -10.51
C TYR A 50 -0.42 2.08 -9.51
N GLY A 51 -0.53 1.54 -8.30
CA GLY A 51 -1.20 2.23 -7.20
C GLY A 51 -0.42 3.46 -6.73
N VAL A 52 -1.12 4.55 -6.42
CA VAL A 52 -0.49 5.76 -5.84
C VAL A 52 0.40 5.40 -4.66
N GLY A 53 -0.07 4.55 -3.73
CA GLY A 53 0.72 4.12 -2.57
C GLY A 53 2.06 3.49 -2.93
N SER A 54 2.13 2.73 -4.03
CA SER A 54 3.39 2.15 -4.52
C SER A 54 4.32 3.18 -5.15
N LEU A 55 3.76 4.22 -5.76
CA LEU A 55 4.55 5.27 -6.41
C LEU A 55 5.09 6.30 -5.41
N VAL A 56 4.40 6.52 -4.29
CA VAL A 56 4.86 7.41 -3.21
C VAL A 56 5.64 6.70 -2.12
N ASP A 57 5.83 5.38 -2.22
CA ASP A 57 6.72 4.63 -1.31
C ASP A 57 8.11 5.27 -1.31
N GLU A 58 8.76 5.29 -0.16
CA GLU A 58 10.08 5.91 0.01
C GLU A 58 11.17 5.24 -0.83
N CYS A 59 10.92 4.03 -1.34
CA CYS A 59 11.84 3.30 -2.19
C CYS A 59 11.12 2.69 -3.41
N LEU A 60 11.37 3.22 -4.60
CA LEU A 60 10.78 2.69 -5.85
C LEU A 60 11.27 1.27 -6.19
N ARG A 61 12.50 0.92 -5.77
CA ARG A 61 13.05 -0.43 -5.90
C ARG A 61 12.24 -1.46 -5.11
N ARG A 62 11.70 -1.09 -3.95
CA ARG A 62 10.78 -1.91 -3.17
C ARG A 62 9.49 -2.20 -3.95
N SER A 63 8.95 -1.19 -4.64
CA SER A 63 7.77 -1.36 -5.50
C SER A 63 8.05 -2.26 -6.70
N PHE A 64 9.26 -2.20 -7.28
CA PHE A 64 9.72 -3.14 -8.30
C PHE A 64 9.70 -4.58 -7.80
N TYR A 65 10.32 -4.86 -6.65
CA TYR A 65 10.33 -6.22 -6.08
C TYR A 65 8.93 -6.72 -5.70
N ARG A 66 8.06 -5.87 -5.22
CA ARG A 66 6.65 -6.26 -4.98
C ARG A 66 5.91 -6.71 -6.24
N ILE A 67 6.38 -6.33 -7.42
CA ILE A 67 5.81 -6.75 -8.70
C ILE A 67 6.50 -8.00 -9.22
N THR A 68 7.83 -8.09 -9.09
CA THR A 68 8.66 -9.15 -9.70
C THR A 68 8.87 -10.35 -8.79
N GLU A 69 8.85 -10.14 -7.48
CA GLU A 69 9.13 -11.18 -6.51
C GLU A 69 7.85 -11.68 -5.83
N GLU A 70 7.93 -12.89 -5.33
CA GLU A 70 6.85 -13.48 -4.56
C GLU A 70 6.78 -12.86 -3.15
N GLU A 71 5.60 -12.39 -2.77
CA GLU A 71 5.36 -11.83 -1.44
C GLU A 71 5.37 -12.93 -0.38
N ILE A 72 6.15 -12.73 0.67
CA ILE A 72 6.22 -13.59 1.84
C ILE A 72 5.66 -12.84 3.03
N LEU A 73 4.58 -13.36 3.62
CA LEU A 73 3.94 -12.78 4.79
C LEU A 73 4.04 -13.76 5.98
N ASP A 74 4.32 -13.23 7.16
CA ASP A 74 4.13 -13.92 8.42
C ASP A 74 2.73 -13.65 9.01
N LEU A 75 2.38 -14.37 10.06
CA LEU A 75 1.06 -14.25 10.70
C LEU A 75 0.85 -12.87 11.33
N GLU A 76 1.90 -12.22 11.81
CA GLU A 76 1.82 -10.87 12.39
C GLU A 76 1.50 -9.82 11.33
N LYS A 77 2.12 -9.90 10.16
CA LYS A 77 1.79 -9.03 9.02
C LYS A 77 0.37 -9.27 8.52
N LEU A 78 -0.05 -10.54 8.43
CA LEU A 78 -1.44 -10.86 8.07
C LEU A 78 -2.43 -10.22 9.04
N TRP A 79 -2.17 -10.34 10.35
CA TRP A 79 -2.99 -9.70 11.36
C TRP A 79 -3.00 -8.17 11.23
N THR A 80 -1.83 -7.56 11.02
CA THR A 80 -1.69 -6.11 10.84
C THR A 80 -2.53 -5.60 9.67
N PHE A 81 -2.49 -6.29 8.53
CA PHE A 81 -3.29 -5.93 7.37
C PHE A 81 -4.79 -6.13 7.60
N SER A 82 -5.17 -7.26 8.20
CA SER A 82 -6.59 -7.56 8.47
C SER A 82 -7.20 -6.57 9.46
N ARG A 83 -6.46 -6.20 10.50
CA ARG A 83 -6.86 -5.16 11.46
C ARG A 83 -7.03 -3.80 10.75
N GLY A 84 -6.10 -3.44 9.88
CA GLY A 84 -6.18 -2.22 9.08
C GLY A 84 -7.47 -2.17 8.27
N HIS A 85 -7.75 -3.22 7.52
CA HIS A 85 -8.98 -3.34 6.71
C HIS A 85 -10.25 -3.26 7.57
N ALA A 86 -10.30 -3.98 8.69
CA ALA A 86 -11.48 -3.97 9.57
C ALA A 86 -11.78 -2.57 10.13
N ILE A 87 -10.75 -1.83 10.55
CA ILE A 87 -10.92 -0.46 11.04
C ILE A 87 -11.35 0.48 9.91
N HIS A 88 -10.74 0.37 8.72
CA HIS A 88 -11.14 1.14 7.55
C HIS A 88 -12.61 0.89 7.20
N GLU A 89 -13.01 -0.35 7.07
CA GLU A 89 -14.39 -0.73 6.77
C GLU A 89 -15.36 -0.20 7.83
N PHE A 90 -15.03 -0.34 9.11
CA PHE A 90 -15.85 0.21 10.18
C PHE A 90 -16.04 1.72 10.06
N ILE A 91 -14.96 2.48 9.90
CA ILE A 91 -15.01 3.94 9.80
C ILE A 91 -15.76 4.35 8.53
N THR A 92 -15.38 3.83 7.37
CA THR A 92 -15.99 4.22 6.10
C THR A 92 -17.46 3.88 6.05
N ARG A 93 -17.89 2.74 6.62
CA ARG A 93 -19.31 2.37 6.66
C ARG A 93 -20.18 3.35 7.45
N THR A 94 -19.64 3.98 8.48
CA THR A 94 -20.38 4.83 9.41
C THR A 94 -20.27 6.33 9.14
N LEU A 95 -19.33 6.78 8.29
CA LEU A 95 -19.16 8.19 7.95
C LEU A 95 -20.42 8.76 7.26
N PRO A 96 -21.02 9.82 7.81
CA PRO A 96 -22.18 10.46 7.18
C PRO A 96 -21.75 11.38 6.02
N LYS A 97 -22.59 11.54 5.01
CA LYS A 97 -22.43 12.50 3.90
C LYS A 97 -21.06 12.45 3.21
N THR A 98 -20.48 11.24 3.08
CA THR A 98 -19.20 11.02 2.41
C THR A 98 -19.34 9.95 1.34
N GLU A 99 -18.68 10.16 0.20
CA GLU A 99 -18.39 9.08 -0.74
C GLU A 99 -17.23 8.26 -0.20
N LYS A 100 -17.19 6.95 -0.47
CA LYS A 100 -16.28 6.00 0.18
C LYS A 100 -15.64 5.09 -0.84
N GLU A 101 -14.38 4.72 -0.59
CA GLU A 101 -13.61 3.82 -1.45
C GLU A 101 -13.71 4.20 -2.94
N ILE A 102 -13.50 5.49 -3.22
CA ILE A 102 -13.67 6.05 -4.55
C ILE A 102 -12.48 5.62 -5.42
N PHE A 103 -12.77 4.78 -6.41
CA PHE A 103 -11.77 4.42 -7.41
C PHE A 103 -11.46 5.61 -8.31
N ILE A 104 -10.18 5.94 -8.42
CA ILE A 104 -9.65 6.97 -9.31
C ILE A 104 -8.58 6.38 -10.22
N LYS A 105 -8.53 6.89 -11.45
CA LYS A 105 -7.59 6.45 -12.46
C LYS A 105 -7.10 7.64 -13.29
N LYS A 106 -5.79 7.69 -13.54
CA LYS A 106 -5.18 8.59 -14.51
C LYS A 106 -4.48 7.75 -15.57
N GLU A 107 -4.87 7.94 -16.81
CA GLU A 107 -4.32 7.20 -17.95
C GLU A 107 -3.13 7.97 -18.55
N PHE A 108 -2.04 7.26 -18.78
CA PHE A 108 -0.88 7.71 -19.55
C PHE A 108 -0.67 6.76 -20.73
N GLN A 109 0.15 7.11 -21.69
CA GLN A 109 0.35 6.30 -22.89
C GLN A 109 0.80 4.85 -22.57
N SER A 110 1.78 4.68 -21.70
CA SER A 110 2.44 3.38 -21.43
C SER A 110 2.02 2.70 -20.11
N PHE A 111 1.26 3.38 -19.26
CA PHE A 111 0.83 2.87 -17.96
C PHE A 111 -0.40 3.65 -17.46
N ASP A 112 -1.03 3.12 -16.44
CA ASP A 112 -2.06 3.82 -15.68
C ASP A 112 -1.58 4.04 -14.24
N VAL A 113 -2.02 5.15 -13.63
CA VAL A 113 -1.94 5.37 -12.19
C VAL A 113 -3.32 5.20 -11.61
N ILE A 114 -3.46 4.38 -10.58
CA ILE A 114 -4.74 4.06 -9.95
C ILE A 114 -4.69 4.32 -8.44
N GLY A 115 -5.84 4.57 -7.86
CA GLY A 115 -5.96 4.72 -6.41
C GLY A 115 -7.38 4.50 -5.93
N PHE A 116 -7.51 4.37 -4.62
CA PHE A 116 -8.78 4.37 -3.92
C PHE A 116 -8.70 5.41 -2.82
N ILE A 117 -9.53 6.44 -2.92
CA ILE A 117 -9.69 7.43 -1.85
C ILE A 117 -10.54 6.77 -0.78
N ASP A 118 -10.05 6.74 0.47
CA ASP A 118 -10.76 6.08 1.56
C ASP A 118 -12.14 6.71 1.80
N ALA A 119 -12.19 8.05 1.83
CA ALA A 119 -13.44 8.80 1.90
C ALA A 119 -13.27 10.23 1.36
N MET A 120 -14.34 10.80 0.85
CA MET A 120 -14.39 12.18 0.38
C MET A 120 -15.73 12.82 0.75
N SER A 121 -15.70 13.96 1.41
CA SER A 121 -16.85 14.83 1.58
C SER A 121 -16.89 15.90 0.48
N GLU A 122 -17.84 16.83 0.58
CA GLU A 122 -17.99 17.90 -0.39
C GLU A 122 -16.72 18.74 -0.59
N ASP A 123 -15.94 18.96 0.48
CA ASP A 123 -14.75 19.83 0.47
C ASP A 123 -13.46 19.19 0.98
N THR A 124 -13.47 17.91 1.37
CA THR A 124 -12.34 17.29 2.05
C THR A 124 -12.06 15.87 1.54
N VAL A 125 -10.80 15.60 1.21
CA VAL A 125 -10.27 14.25 0.97
C VAL A 125 -9.74 13.69 2.29
N TYR A 126 -10.09 12.44 2.62
CA TYR A 126 -9.66 11.74 3.81
C TYR A 126 -8.82 10.51 3.44
N GLU A 127 -7.70 10.34 4.12
CA GLU A 127 -6.84 9.16 4.08
C GLU A 127 -6.71 8.60 5.50
N PHE A 128 -7.09 7.35 5.72
CA PHE A 128 -7.03 6.69 7.02
C PHE A 128 -5.78 5.81 7.13
N LYS A 129 -5.10 5.90 8.25
CA LYS A 129 -3.92 5.07 8.54
C LYS A 129 -4.03 4.44 9.91
N THR A 130 -4.02 3.11 9.96
CA THR A 130 -3.91 2.39 11.22
C THR A 130 -2.46 2.26 11.63
N THR A 131 -2.18 2.50 12.89
CA THR A 131 -0.82 2.45 13.45
C THR A 131 -0.84 2.02 14.91
N ASN A 132 0.25 1.44 15.38
CA ASN A 132 0.42 1.18 16.83
C ASN A 132 0.74 2.48 17.57
N ASN A 133 1.56 3.36 16.97
CA ASN A 133 1.98 4.64 17.54
C ASN A 133 1.62 5.76 16.57
N ILE A 134 0.87 6.74 17.05
CA ILE A 134 0.54 7.93 16.25
C ILE A 134 1.75 8.84 16.17
N PRO A 135 2.20 9.21 14.96
CA PRO A 135 3.34 10.10 14.80
C PRO A 135 2.99 11.54 15.20
N ASP A 136 4.01 12.35 15.49
CA ASP A 136 3.83 13.78 15.81
C ASP A 136 3.46 14.61 14.60
N ALA A 137 3.92 14.22 13.40
CA ALA A 137 3.59 14.80 12.11
C ALA A 137 3.19 13.70 11.13
N PRO A 138 2.46 14.00 10.05
CA PRO A 138 2.11 13.00 9.04
C PRO A 138 3.39 12.48 8.37
N GLN A 139 3.48 11.16 8.22
CA GLN A 139 4.59 10.55 7.49
C GLN A 139 4.55 10.98 6.03
N SER A 140 5.71 11.27 5.44
CA SER A 140 5.83 11.86 4.11
C SER A 140 5.08 11.08 3.04
N HIS A 141 5.22 9.76 3.00
CA HIS A 141 4.55 8.92 2.02
C HIS A 141 3.02 8.86 2.19
N HIS A 142 2.50 8.98 3.41
CA HIS A 142 1.06 9.09 3.64
C HIS A 142 0.50 10.45 3.19
N ALA A 143 1.24 11.53 3.46
CA ALA A 143 0.88 12.86 2.96
C ALA A 143 0.90 12.89 1.42
N LEU A 144 1.95 12.35 0.79
CA LEU A 144 2.04 12.22 -0.65
C LEU A 144 0.93 11.33 -1.24
N GLN A 145 0.52 10.27 -0.55
CA GLN A 145 -0.58 9.42 -1.02
C GLN A 145 -1.88 10.22 -1.11
N ALA A 146 -2.23 10.95 -0.06
CA ALA A 146 -3.43 11.79 -0.04
C ALA A 146 -3.37 12.93 -1.07
N GLN A 147 -2.19 13.57 -1.24
CA GLN A 147 -1.95 14.56 -2.30
C GLN A 147 -2.03 13.95 -3.70
N GLY A 148 -1.56 12.73 -3.88
CA GLY A 148 -1.67 12.00 -5.15
C GLY A 148 -3.12 11.74 -5.54
N TYR A 149 -3.93 11.36 -4.59
CA TYR A 149 -5.37 11.21 -4.85
C TYR A 149 -6.02 12.53 -5.25
N PHE A 150 -5.74 13.61 -4.51
CA PHE A 150 -6.19 14.93 -4.89
C PHE A 150 -5.75 15.34 -6.31
N SER A 151 -4.49 15.08 -6.67
CA SER A 151 -3.93 15.42 -7.99
C SER A 151 -4.58 14.66 -9.14
N MET A 152 -5.17 13.50 -8.86
CA MET A 152 -5.84 12.66 -9.87
C MET A 152 -7.33 12.98 -10.05
N LEU A 153 -7.93 13.77 -9.18
CA LEU A 153 -9.31 14.22 -9.32
C LEU A 153 -9.49 15.10 -10.58
N ALA A 154 -10.68 15.13 -11.11
CA ALA A 154 -11.04 16.08 -12.17
C ALA A 154 -10.91 17.53 -11.69
N PRO A 155 -10.58 18.50 -12.57
CA PRO A 155 -10.41 19.90 -12.18
C PRO A 155 -11.59 20.48 -11.39
N GLU A 156 -12.81 20.11 -11.78
CA GLU A 156 -14.05 20.57 -11.13
C GLU A 156 -14.19 20.02 -9.71
N GLN A 157 -13.68 18.81 -9.46
CA GLN A 157 -13.64 18.21 -8.13
C GLN A 157 -12.51 18.85 -7.30
N GLN A 158 -11.31 19.01 -7.90
CA GLN A 158 -10.19 19.66 -7.21
C GLN A 158 -10.53 21.06 -6.72
N ALA A 159 -11.30 21.82 -7.53
CA ALA A 159 -11.74 23.19 -7.17
C ALA A 159 -12.64 23.22 -5.93
N LYS A 160 -13.39 22.16 -5.65
CA LYS A 160 -14.25 22.04 -4.47
C LYS A 160 -13.49 21.60 -3.22
N ILE A 161 -12.39 20.85 -3.38
CA ILE A 161 -11.64 20.35 -2.25
C ILE A 161 -10.82 21.45 -1.59
N ASN A 162 -11.17 21.78 -0.37
CA ASN A 162 -10.47 22.77 0.45
C ASN A 162 -9.42 22.14 1.37
N LYS A 163 -9.63 20.89 1.79
CA LYS A 163 -8.80 20.21 2.78
C LYS A 163 -8.39 18.81 2.32
N ILE A 164 -7.18 18.43 2.67
CA ILE A 164 -6.71 17.06 2.58
C ILE A 164 -6.30 16.63 3.98
N LYS A 165 -6.86 15.54 4.50
CA LYS A 165 -6.59 15.08 5.85
C LYS A 165 -6.04 13.67 5.87
N VAL A 166 -4.94 13.47 6.59
CA VAL A 166 -4.43 12.15 6.97
C VAL A 166 -4.82 11.89 8.42
N ILE A 167 -5.58 10.84 8.65
CA ILE A 167 -6.12 10.48 9.97
C ILE A 167 -5.47 9.19 10.43
N TYR A 168 -4.71 9.30 11.52
CA TYR A 168 -4.10 8.14 12.15
C TYR A 168 -5.00 7.57 13.24
N LEU A 169 -5.18 6.27 13.19
CA LEU A 169 -6.02 5.48 14.07
C LEU A 169 -5.15 4.45 14.80
N SER A 170 -5.08 4.55 16.12
CA SER A 170 -4.50 3.51 16.96
C SER A 170 -5.58 2.86 17.82
N LEU A 171 -5.25 1.82 18.57
CA LEU A 171 -6.21 1.21 19.52
C LEU A 171 -6.66 2.17 20.63
N GLN A 172 -5.92 3.26 20.88
CA GLN A 172 -6.17 4.14 22.02
C GLN A 172 -6.44 5.60 21.62
N LYS A 173 -6.00 6.02 20.44
CA LYS A 173 -6.02 7.44 20.04
C LYS A 173 -6.33 7.60 18.57
N ILE A 174 -6.93 8.75 18.26
CA ILE A 174 -7.15 9.24 16.90
C ILE A 174 -6.48 10.60 16.79
N LYS A 175 -5.77 10.85 15.69
CA LYS A 175 -5.18 12.16 15.39
C LYS A 175 -5.32 12.47 13.92
N SER A 176 -5.80 13.65 13.61
CA SER A 176 -5.95 14.17 12.26
C SER A 176 -4.89 15.21 11.97
N PHE A 177 -4.30 15.11 10.78
CA PHE A 177 -3.39 16.12 10.26
C PHE A 177 -3.94 16.66 8.95
N GLU A 178 -3.90 17.95 8.78
CA GLU A 178 -4.15 18.60 7.50
C GLU A 178 -2.83 18.66 6.72
N VAL A 179 -2.87 18.28 5.44
CA VAL A 179 -1.71 18.35 4.56
C VAL A 179 -1.96 19.36 3.44
N PRO A 180 -0.91 20.07 2.98
CA PRO A 180 -1.07 21.07 1.93
C PRO A 180 -1.63 20.46 0.64
N ARG A 181 -2.50 21.17 -0.03
CA ARG A 181 -2.95 20.83 -1.39
C ARG A 181 -1.79 21.10 -2.36
N ARG A 182 -1.21 20.05 -2.88
CA ARG A 182 -0.13 20.12 -3.88
C ARG A 182 -0.48 19.20 -5.04
N ASP A 183 -0.28 19.67 -6.24
CA ASP A 183 -0.30 18.79 -7.40
C ASP A 183 1.04 18.04 -7.47
N ILE A 184 0.96 16.73 -7.32
CA ILE A 184 2.11 15.81 -7.42
C ILE A 184 1.97 14.86 -8.61
N LEU A 185 1.02 15.10 -9.51
CA LEU A 185 0.81 14.27 -10.69
C LEU A 185 2.08 14.11 -11.53
N PRO A 186 2.90 15.16 -11.78
CA PRO A 186 4.16 15.01 -12.50
C PRO A 186 5.16 14.06 -11.81
N MET A 187 5.20 14.07 -10.48
CA MET A 187 6.04 13.14 -9.72
C MET A 187 5.53 11.70 -9.86
N LEU A 188 4.22 11.47 -9.76
CA LEU A 188 3.63 10.14 -9.94
C LEU A 188 3.91 9.61 -11.34
N GLU A 189 3.76 10.44 -12.36
CA GLU A 189 4.07 10.11 -13.77
C GLU A 189 5.54 9.71 -13.93
N ALA A 190 6.48 10.52 -13.44
CA ALA A 190 7.90 10.24 -13.52
C ALA A 190 8.29 8.93 -12.85
N ARG A 191 7.76 8.67 -11.64
CA ARG A 191 8.03 7.42 -10.91
C ARG A 191 7.39 6.20 -11.57
N ALA A 192 6.19 6.34 -12.12
CA ALA A 192 5.53 5.28 -12.89
C ALA A 192 6.29 4.96 -14.18
N ALA A 193 6.76 5.97 -14.91
CA ALA A 193 7.59 5.80 -16.10
C ALA A 193 8.91 5.09 -15.77
N GLN A 194 9.58 5.48 -14.69
CA GLN A 194 10.80 4.83 -14.22
C GLN A 194 10.55 3.36 -13.85
N LEU A 195 9.45 3.07 -13.16
CA LEU A 195 9.09 1.69 -12.78
C LEU A 195 8.78 0.84 -14.01
N THR A 196 8.03 1.39 -14.98
CA THR A 196 7.73 0.74 -16.26
C THR A 196 9.01 0.39 -17.02
N LEU A 197 9.94 1.35 -17.12
CA LEU A 197 11.24 1.13 -17.77
C LEU A 197 12.07 0.07 -17.05
N SER A 198 12.09 0.09 -15.72
CA SER A 198 12.80 -0.89 -14.90
C SER A 198 12.24 -2.31 -15.09
N LEU A 199 10.92 -2.44 -15.14
CA LEU A 199 10.24 -3.72 -15.36
C LEU A 199 10.51 -4.26 -16.77
N SER A 200 10.47 -3.41 -17.80
CA SER A 200 10.76 -3.82 -19.18
C SER A 200 12.21 -4.29 -19.36
N LYS A 201 13.15 -3.65 -18.68
CA LYS A 201 14.58 -4.01 -18.68
C LYS A 201 14.91 -5.14 -17.71
N LYS A 202 13.96 -5.56 -16.85
CA LYS A 202 14.20 -6.50 -15.75
C LYS A 202 15.34 -6.07 -14.83
N THR A 203 15.53 -4.76 -14.67
CA THR A 203 16.59 -4.16 -13.87
C THR A 203 15.96 -3.27 -12.81
N PRO A 204 16.19 -3.53 -11.51
CA PRO A 204 15.56 -2.75 -10.45
C PRO A 204 16.03 -1.28 -10.49
N PRO A 205 15.18 -0.33 -10.08
CA PRO A 205 15.57 1.07 -9.90
C PRO A 205 16.77 1.21 -8.96
N LYS A 206 17.46 2.35 -9.02
CA LYS A 206 18.55 2.67 -8.09
C LYS A 206 18.10 2.52 -6.62
N ARG A 207 19.01 2.08 -5.75
CA ARG A 207 18.75 2.00 -4.31
C ARG A 207 18.52 3.39 -3.71
N GLU A 208 17.44 3.49 -2.96
CA GLU A 208 17.13 4.64 -2.10
C GLU A 208 17.32 4.18 -0.66
N VAL A 209 18.56 4.26 -0.16
CA VAL A 209 18.89 3.77 1.19
C VAL A 209 18.35 4.75 2.24
N GLY A 210 17.53 4.25 3.13
CA GLY A 210 16.89 5.04 4.18
C GLY A 210 16.44 4.19 5.37
N TRP A 211 15.73 4.81 6.30
CA TRP A 211 15.21 4.15 7.51
C TRP A 211 14.31 2.95 7.19
N ILE A 212 13.58 2.99 6.06
CA ILE A 212 12.67 1.93 5.64
C ILE A 212 13.40 0.60 5.36
N CYS A 213 14.70 0.66 5.04
CA CYS A 213 15.49 -0.55 4.75
C CYS A 213 15.50 -1.53 5.92
N LYS A 214 15.45 -1.04 7.17
CA LYS A 214 15.41 -1.88 8.38
C LYS A 214 14.15 -2.75 8.48
N TYR A 215 13.08 -2.36 7.80
CA TYR A 215 11.78 -3.04 7.81
C TYR A 215 11.39 -3.59 6.44
N CYS A 216 12.30 -3.52 5.47
CA CYS A 216 12.02 -3.91 4.10
C CYS A 216 12.03 -5.43 3.96
N GLU A 217 10.92 -5.96 3.48
CA GLU A 217 10.74 -7.39 3.19
C GLU A 217 11.70 -7.91 2.10
N PHE A 218 12.29 -7.02 1.30
CA PHE A 218 13.23 -7.31 0.22
C PHE A 218 14.68 -6.93 0.55
N TYR A 219 15.02 -6.73 1.83
CA TYR A 219 16.37 -6.32 2.23
C TYR A 219 17.44 -7.27 1.69
N ASP A 220 17.25 -8.57 1.87
CA ASP A 220 18.21 -9.59 1.41
C ASP A 220 18.34 -9.65 -0.11
N PHE A 221 17.25 -9.47 -0.84
CA PHE A 221 17.30 -9.33 -2.29
C PHE A 221 18.12 -8.11 -2.69
N CYS A 222 17.83 -6.97 -2.08
CA CYS A 222 18.42 -5.70 -2.42
C CYS A 222 19.92 -5.62 -2.13
N PHE A 223 20.37 -6.16 -1.00
CA PHE A 223 21.76 -6.01 -0.55
C PHE A 223 22.64 -7.23 -0.78
N ASN A 224 22.07 -8.43 -0.82
CA ASN A 224 22.82 -9.66 -0.90
C ASN A 224 22.81 -10.31 -2.28
N ARG A 225 21.71 -10.19 -3.03
CA ARG A 225 21.57 -10.81 -4.36
C ARG A 225 21.85 -9.85 -5.51
N ASP A 226 21.45 -8.59 -5.41
CA ASP A 226 21.59 -7.59 -6.46
C ASP A 226 22.87 -6.73 -6.33
N LYS A 227 24.02 -7.35 -6.07
CA LYS A 227 25.30 -6.62 -5.90
C LYS A 227 25.82 -5.91 -7.16
N GLY A 228 25.17 -6.05 -8.30
CA GLY A 228 25.60 -5.50 -9.59
C GLY A 228 24.80 -4.33 -10.15
N PHE A 229 23.82 -3.81 -9.43
CA PHE A 229 22.88 -2.79 -9.95
C PHE A 229 22.89 -1.46 -9.19
N ASP A 230 24.07 -1.01 -8.78
CA ASP A 230 24.25 0.30 -8.12
C ASP A 230 24.73 1.36 -9.10
#